data_2d61e5337bc788d0096406c08623a8ca
#
_entry.id   2d61e5337bc788d0096406c08623a8ca
#
_cell.length_a   1.000
_cell.length_b   1.000
_cell.length_c   1.000
_cell.angle_alpha   90.00
_cell.angle_beta   90.00
_cell.angle_gamma   90.00
#
_symmetry.space_group_name_H-M   'P 1'
#
loop_
_entity.id
_entity.type
_entity.pdbx_description
1 polymer ?
#
loop_
_entity_poly.entity_id
_entity_poly.type
_entity_poly.pdbx_seq_one_letter_code
_entity_poly.pdbx_strand_id
1 'polypeptide(L)'
;MSDTVRITGVHAEGRHGVHEEEKARPQPFLVDVEAEVEAARAAAGDDLADTVSYADIASDAVAVVRGPSVDLIETLAQRIADRVLARGALRVAVTVHKPEAPVGLPFSDASVTVRRDGPLAASGTIRRAVVALGANLGDARAALDAAVEAVRRLDVCVTAVSRYARTAPVLAPGQPPQPDYLNAVLTLTTAMSPLDLLAALQRIEVRLGRVRRERWGPRAIEGVASRNPRLTLPHPLAAGRLFVLEPWMEIEPDATLAGSPVASLAAAAAARSGVCA
;
A
#
# COMPACT_ATOMS: atom_id res chain seq x y z
N MET A 1 2.51 11.61 8.11
CA MET A 1 2.95 12.65 7.16
C MET A 1 3.32 11.91 5.90
N SER A 2 2.76 12.29 4.76
CA SER A 2 3.12 11.78 3.44
C SER A 2 4.21 12.70 2.85
N ASP A 3 5.08 12.10 2.05
CA ASP A 3 6.11 12.83 1.31
C ASP A 3 5.60 13.07 -0.12
N THR A 4 6.24 13.98 -0.85
CA THR A 4 5.82 14.32 -2.20
C THR A 4 6.95 14.09 -3.19
N VAL A 5 6.67 13.32 -4.23
CA VAL A 5 7.49 13.22 -5.45
C VAL A 5 6.85 14.11 -6.50
N ARG A 6 7.63 15.05 -7.05
CA ARG A 6 7.15 15.98 -8.08
C ARG A 6 8.05 15.91 -9.31
N ILE A 7 7.42 15.95 -10.47
CA ILE A 7 8.07 16.19 -11.76
C ILE A 7 7.26 17.23 -12.52
N THR A 8 7.94 18.20 -13.13
CA THR A 8 7.31 19.30 -13.85
C THR A 8 7.87 19.44 -15.25
N GLY A 9 7.04 19.93 -16.17
CA GLY A 9 7.43 20.23 -17.54
C GLY A 9 7.81 19.00 -18.37
N VAL A 10 7.20 17.83 -18.10
CA VAL A 10 7.39 16.65 -18.96
C VAL A 10 6.81 16.93 -20.32
N HIS A 11 7.70 17.07 -21.33
CA HIS A 11 7.31 17.40 -22.70
C HIS A 11 7.02 16.15 -23.53
N ALA A 12 5.88 16.15 -24.21
CA ALA A 12 5.53 15.12 -25.19
C ALA A 12 4.65 15.70 -26.31
N GLU A 13 4.72 15.09 -27.48
CA GLU A 13 3.83 15.42 -28.59
C GLU A 13 2.67 14.41 -28.68
N GLY A 14 1.47 14.91 -28.90
CA GLY A 14 0.26 14.10 -29.01
C GLY A 14 -0.74 14.68 -29.98
N ARG A 15 -1.77 13.88 -30.33
CA ARG A 15 -2.83 14.24 -31.27
C ARG A 15 -4.17 14.22 -30.56
N HIS A 16 -4.40 15.21 -29.71
CA HIS A 16 -5.56 15.27 -28.83
C HIS A 16 -6.28 16.59 -28.96
N GLY A 17 -7.59 16.54 -29.00
CA GLY A 17 -8.48 17.67 -29.05
C GLY A 17 -9.79 17.34 -29.76
N VAL A 18 -10.75 18.26 -29.66
CA VAL A 18 -12.10 18.10 -30.20
C VAL A 18 -12.11 18.25 -31.73
N HIS A 19 -11.21 19.11 -32.30
CA HIS A 19 -11.19 19.40 -33.73
C HIS A 19 -10.38 18.35 -34.49
N GLU A 20 -10.81 18.02 -35.71
CA GLU A 20 -10.14 17.04 -36.55
C GLU A 20 -8.70 17.44 -36.91
N GLU A 21 -8.43 18.75 -37.00
CA GLU A 21 -7.08 19.26 -37.26
C GLU A 21 -6.10 18.92 -36.12
N GLU A 22 -6.58 18.94 -34.88
CA GLU A 22 -5.79 18.58 -33.68
C GLU A 22 -5.48 17.06 -33.64
N LYS A 23 -6.34 16.26 -34.23
CA LYS A 23 -6.15 14.80 -34.37
C LYS A 23 -5.24 14.45 -35.53
N ALA A 24 -5.22 15.31 -36.58
CA ALA A 24 -4.40 15.10 -37.75
C ALA A 24 -2.92 15.42 -37.54
N ARG A 25 -2.61 16.42 -36.71
CA ARG A 25 -1.23 16.90 -36.46
C ARG A 25 -0.84 16.73 -35.02
N PRO A 26 0.40 16.27 -34.74
CA PRO A 26 0.92 16.30 -33.37
C PRO A 26 1.10 17.75 -32.90
N GLN A 27 0.83 18.00 -31.63
CA GLN A 27 1.04 19.28 -30.97
C GLN A 27 1.72 19.04 -29.60
N PRO A 28 2.43 20.04 -29.06
CA PRO A 28 3.12 19.90 -27.80
C PRO A 28 2.14 19.89 -26.61
N PHE A 29 2.42 19.02 -25.66
CA PHE A 29 1.81 19.00 -24.34
C PHE A 29 2.92 19.04 -23.30
N LEU A 30 2.67 19.73 -22.16
CA LEU A 30 3.51 19.67 -20.97
C LEU A 30 2.70 19.03 -19.86
N VAL A 31 3.37 18.23 -19.07
CA VAL A 31 2.71 17.53 -17.96
C VAL A 31 3.47 17.75 -16.67
N ASP A 32 2.74 18.21 -15.65
CA ASP A 32 3.22 18.27 -14.28
C ASP A 32 2.52 17.19 -13.47
N VAL A 33 3.29 16.49 -12.66
CA VAL A 33 2.75 15.48 -11.74
C VAL A 33 3.31 15.70 -10.35
N GLU A 34 2.42 15.73 -9.38
CA GLU A 34 2.72 15.73 -7.96
C GLU A 34 2.06 14.49 -7.34
N ALA A 35 2.87 13.59 -6.78
CA ALA A 35 2.43 12.35 -6.20
C ALA A 35 2.78 12.29 -4.71
N GLU A 36 1.78 12.16 -3.84
CA GLU A 36 2.00 11.85 -2.43
C GLU A 36 2.40 10.39 -2.30
N VAL A 37 3.47 10.13 -1.55
CA VAL A 37 4.05 8.81 -1.37
C VAL A 37 4.46 8.59 0.10
N GLU A 38 4.67 7.36 0.50
CA GLU A 38 5.32 6.99 1.75
C GLU A 38 6.81 6.72 1.45
N ALA A 39 7.68 7.70 1.70
CA ALA A 39 9.10 7.61 1.36
C ALA A 39 10.01 7.21 2.54
N ALA A 40 9.48 7.14 3.77
CA ALA A 40 10.31 6.88 4.95
C ALA A 40 11.11 5.58 4.86
N ARG A 41 10.54 4.54 4.24
CA ARG A 41 11.21 3.26 4.04
C ARG A 41 12.30 3.33 2.97
N ALA A 42 12.01 4.00 1.86
CA ALA A 42 12.99 4.22 0.80
C ALA A 42 14.18 5.04 1.30
N ALA A 43 13.91 6.11 2.07
CA ALA A 43 14.97 6.93 2.67
C ALA A 43 15.82 6.18 3.70
N ALA A 44 15.24 5.26 4.46
CA ALA A 44 15.99 4.48 5.45
C ALA A 44 16.83 3.36 4.83
N GLY A 45 16.42 2.80 3.69
CA GLY A 45 17.06 1.67 3.02
C GLY A 45 17.84 2.05 1.77
N ASP A 46 17.75 3.29 1.32
CA ASP A 46 18.26 3.79 0.04
C ASP A 46 17.89 2.86 -1.13
N ASP A 47 16.63 2.40 -1.12
CA ASP A 47 16.11 1.45 -2.11
C ASP A 47 14.96 2.07 -2.92
N LEU A 48 15.17 2.20 -4.23
CA LEU A 48 14.17 2.73 -5.18
C LEU A 48 12.92 1.87 -5.25
N ALA A 49 13.02 0.57 -4.98
CA ALA A 49 11.86 -0.33 -4.98
C ALA A 49 10.84 0.00 -3.87
N ASP A 50 11.25 0.75 -2.87
CA ASP A 50 10.42 1.17 -1.75
C ASP A 50 9.73 2.54 -1.97
N THR A 51 9.87 3.16 -3.17
CA THR A 51 9.23 4.44 -3.51
C THR A 51 8.65 4.44 -4.92
N VAL A 52 7.98 5.53 -5.30
CA VAL A 52 7.52 5.77 -6.68
C VAL A 52 8.58 6.55 -7.42
N SER A 53 9.12 5.96 -8.48
CA SER A 53 10.15 6.58 -9.31
C SER A 53 9.58 7.75 -10.13
N TYR A 54 10.17 8.92 -10.04
CA TYR A 54 9.82 10.06 -10.90
C TYR A 54 10.12 9.77 -12.38
N ALA A 55 11.09 8.93 -12.70
CA ALA A 55 11.39 8.51 -14.08
C ALA A 55 10.25 7.67 -14.66
N ASP A 56 9.67 6.80 -13.84
CA ASP A 56 8.50 6.00 -14.22
C ASP A 56 7.26 6.88 -14.40
N ILE A 57 7.06 7.87 -13.53
CA ILE A 57 5.99 8.86 -13.66
C ILE A 57 6.12 9.61 -15.00
N ALA A 58 7.32 10.09 -15.33
CA ALA A 58 7.57 10.77 -16.59
C ALA A 58 7.28 9.86 -17.79
N SER A 59 7.74 8.60 -17.74
CA SER A 59 7.52 7.61 -18.79
C SER A 59 6.03 7.33 -19.00
N ASP A 60 5.25 7.23 -17.92
CA ASP A 60 3.81 7.06 -18.01
C ASP A 60 3.10 8.28 -18.63
N ALA A 61 3.49 9.49 -18.25
CA ALA A 61 2.95 10.72 -18.81
C ALA A 61 3.21 10.78 -20.34
N VAL A 62 4.45 10.54 -20.76
CA VAL A 62 4.83 10.50 -22.18
C VAL A 62 4.04 9.40 -22.94
N ALA A 63 3.93 8.21 -22.35
CA ALA A 63 3.22 7.10 -22.97
C ALA A 63 1.72 7.38 -23.17
N VAL A 64 1.09 8.09 -22.22
CA VAL A 64 -0.32 8.49 -22.33
C VAL A 64 -0.49 9.57 -23.41
N VAL A 65 0.36 10.60 -23.41
CA VAL A 65 0.28 11.71 -24.39
C VAL A 65 0.57 11.19 -25.82
N ARG A 66 1.46 10.24 -26.00
CA ARG A 66 1.73 9.60 -27.31
C ARG A 66 0.73 8.53 -27.70
N GLY A 67 -0.20 8.21 -26.82
CA GLY A 67 -1.19 7.15 -27.01
C GLY A 67 -2.31 7.52 -27.97
N PRO A 68 -3.40 6.71 -27.98
CA PRO A 68 -4.57 6.95 -28.83
C PRO A 68 -5.20 8.31 -28.53
N SER A 69 -5.61 8.99 -29.62
CA SER A 69 -6.25 10.31 -29.56
C SER A 69 -7.46 10.33 -28.62
N VAL A 70 -7.59 11.41 -27.88
CA VAL A 70 -8.76 11.75 -27.05
C VAL A 70 -9.18 13.19 -27.31
N ASP A 71 -10.44 13.50 -27.06
CA ASP A 71 -10.99 14.83 -27.29
C ASP A 71 -10.61 15.81 -26.17
N LEU A 72 -10.55 15.34 -24.94
CA LEU A 72 -10.39 16.19 -23.76
C LEU A 72 -9.04 15.97 -23.09
N ILE A 73 -8.37 17.06 -22.71
CA ILE A 73 -7.12 17.00 -21.92
C ILE A 73 -7.36 16.49 -20.49
N GLU A 74 -8.57 16.59 -19.99
CA GLU A 74 -9.03 15.96 -18.75
C GLU A 74 -8.89 14.44 -18.80
N THR A 75 -9.17 13.84 -19.96
CA THR A 75 -9.00 12.40 -20.17
C THR A 75 -7.53 11.99 -20.13
N LEU A 76 -6.63 12.80 -20.69
CA LEU A 76 -5.19 12.58 -20.57
C LEU A 76 -4.76 12.65 -19.11
N ALA A 77 -5.14 13.72 -18.41
CA ALA A 77 -4.80 13.91 -17.00
C ALA A 77 -5.32 12.76 -16.14
N GLN A 78 -6.55 12.29 -16.39
CA GLN A 78 -7.12 11.13 -15.70
C GLN A 78 -6.31 9.85 -15.96
N ARG A 79 -5.99 9.54 -17.20
CA ARG A 79 -5.21 8.33 -17.56
C ARG A 79 -3.81 8.33 -16.95
N ILE A 80 -3.17 9.51 -16.86
CA ILE A 80 -1.88 9.66 -16.20
C ILE A 80 -2.04 9.41 -14.69
N ALA A 81 -3.06 10.03 -14.08
CA ALA A 81 -3.35 9.85 -12.66
C ALA A 81 -3.57 8.38 -12.30
N ASP A 82 -4.36 7.65 -13.11
CA ASP A 82 -4.64 6.23 -12.88
C ASP A 82 -3.35 5.38 -12.91
N ARG A 83 -2.42 5.67 -13.83
CA ARG A 83 -1.13 4.96 -13.90
C ARG A 83 -0.25 5.26 -12.70
N VAL A 84 -0.16 6.51 -12.28
CA VAL A 84 0.66 6.92 -11.13
C VAL A 84 0.11 6.31 -9.83
N LEU A 85 -1.21 6.28 -9.66
CA LEU A 85 -1.85 5.62 -8.53
C LEU A 85 -1.62 4.10 -8.53
N ALA A 86 -1.63 3.47 -9.71
CA ALA A 86 -1.32 2.04 -9.84
C ALA A 86 0.14 1.71 -9.44
N ARG A 87 1.07 2.68 -9.49
CA ARG A 87 2.44 2.54 -8.98
C ARG A 87 2.56 2.68 -7.48
N GLY A 88 1.47 3.02 -6.79
CA GLY A 88 1.43 3.08 -5.33
C GLY A 88 1.47 4.47 -4.73
N ALA A 89 1.27 5.51 -5.52
CA ALA A 89 1.01 6.84 -4.96
C ALA A 89 -0.27 6.82 -4.13
N LEU A 90 -0.26 7.57 -3.02
CA LEU A 90 -1.42 7.75 -2.16
C LEU A 90 -2.45 8.68 -2.82
N ARG A 91 -1.95 9.81 -3.28
CA ARG A 91 -2.69 10.84 -3.99
C ARG A 91 -1.86 11.34 -5.15
N VAL A 92 -2.53 11.87 -6.16
CA VAL A 92 -1.86 12.49 -7.28
C VAL A 92 -2.60 13.74 -7.74
N ALA A 93 -1.85 14.78 -8.07
CA ALA A 93 -2.29 15.91 -8.87
C ALA A 93 -1.56 15.86 -10.21
N VAL A 94 -2.31 15.87 -11.31
CA VAL A 94 -1.78 15.88 -12.67
C VAL A 94 -2.29 17.12 -13.37
N THR A 95 -1.38 17.96 -13.87
CA THR A 95 -1.71 19.10 -14.71
C THR A 95 -1.24 18.80 -16.12
N VAL A 96 -2.15 18.87 -17.07
CA VAL A 96 -1.86 18.78 -18.52
C VAL A 96 -2.02 20.17 -19.12
N HIS A 97 -0.96 20.68 -19.72
CA HIS A 97 -0.89 21.95 -20.42
C HIS A 97 -0.99 21.74 -21.92
N LYS A 98 -1.71 22.60 -22.59
CA LYS A 98 -1.91 22.63 -24.04
C LYS A 98 -1.66 24.03 -24.57
N PRO A 99 -0.39 24.43 -24.74
CA PRO A 99 -0.03 25.80 -25.12
C PRO A 99 -0.55 26.22 -26.50
N GLU A 100 -0.80 25.26 -27.40
CA GLU A 100 -1.33 25.50 -28.74
C GLU A 100 -2.84 25.21 -28.86
N ALA A 101 -3.59 25.34 -27.75
CA ALA A 101 -5.03 25.14 -27.80
C ALA A 101 -5.72 26.14 -28.74
N PRO A 102 -6.68 25.73 -29.58
CA PRO A 102 -7.35 26.60 -30.56
C PRO A 102 -8.40 27.51 -29.92
N VAL A 103 -7.96 28.43 -29.03
CA VAL A 103 -8.85 29.31 -28.25
C VAL A 103 -9.37 30.49 -29.08
N GLY A 104 -8.70 30.84 -30.19
CA GLY A 104 -9.11 31.96 -31.06
C GLY A 104 -8.79 33.36 -30.50
N LEU A 105 -8.08 33.45 -29.36
CA LEU A 105 -7.65 34.67 -28.71
C LEU A 105 -6.19 34.54 -28.27
N PRO A 106 -5.44 35.65 -28.10
CA PRO A 106 -4.12 35.58 -27.50
C PRO A 106 -4.17 35.01 -26.06
N PHE A 107 -3.40 33.98 -25.79
CA PHE A 107 -3.28 33.37 -24.48
C PHE A 107 -1.88 32.77 -24.32
N SER A 108 -1.48 32.42 -23.11
CA SER A 108 -0.17 31.84 -22.83
C SER A 108 -0.23 30.33 -22.72
N ASP A 109 -1.28 29.80 -22.10
CA ASP A 109 -1.45 28.37 -21.86
C ASP A 109 -2.90 28.04 -21.56
N ALA A 110 -3.33 26.86 -21.92
CA ALA A 110 -4.58 26.25 -21.46
C ALA A 110 -4.25 24.96 -20.74
N SER A 111 -4.71 24.79 -19.51
CA SER A 111 -4.38 23.63 -18.71
C SER A 111 -5.54 23.13 -17.88
N VAL A 112 -5.48 21.84 -17.54
CA VAL A 112 -6.39 21.17 -16.61
C VAL A 112 -5.59 20.48 -15.53
N THR A 113 -6.00 20.65 -14.29
CA THR A 113 -5.47 19.89 -13.16
C THR A 113 -6.52 18.95 -12.63
N VAL A 114 -6.25 17.66 -12.62
CA VAL A 114 -7.04 16.66 -11.92
C VAL A 114 -6.34 16.23 -10.64
N ARG A 115 -7.12 16.02 -9.56
CA ARG A 115 -6.65 15.46 -8.29
C ARG A 115 -7.40 14.17 -8.02
N ARG A 116 -6.68 13.12 -7.68
CA ARG A 116 -7.25 11.81 -7.40
C ARG A 116 -6.61 11.20 -6.16
N ASP A 117 -7.46 10.57 -5.36
CA ASP A 117 -7.03 9.74 -4.24
C ASP A 117 -6.92 8.29 -4.72
N GLY A 118 -5.82 7.65 -4.35
CA GLY A 118 -5.66 6.22 -4.55
C GLY A 118 -6.51 5.42 -3.54
N PRO A 119 -6.81 4.16 -3.84
CA PRO A 119 -7.61 3.31 -2.95
C PRO A 119 -6.99 3.15 -1.56
N LEU A 120 -5.68 3.37 -1.45
CA LEU A 120 -4.94 3.28 -0.20
C LEU A 120 -4.84 4.62 0.55
N ALA A 121 -5.21 5.74 -0.09
CA ALA A 121 -5.20 7.07 0.52
C ALA A 121 -6.54 7.45 1.15
N ALA A 122 -7.61 6.73 0.86
CA ALA A 122 -8.93 7.06 1.37
C ALA A 122 -8.93 7.01 2.91
N SER A 123 -8.74 8.16 3.54
CA SER A 123 -8.90 8.34 4.99
C SER A 123 -10.32 8.82 5.30
N GLY A 124 -10.74 8.64 6.55
CA GLY A 124 -12.10 9.02 6.99
C GLY A 124 -13.16 7.92 6.91
N THR A 125 -12.98 6.87 6.11
CA THR A 125 -13.83 5.68 6.18
C THR A 125 -13.34 4.79 7.32
N ILE A 126 -14.21 4.48 8.26
CA ILE A 126 -13.87 3.52 9.32
C ILE A 126 -13.67 2.14 8.71
N ARG A 127 -12.49 1.60 8.89
CA ARG A 127 -12.09 0.26 8.43
C ARG A 127 -11.79 -0.62 9.62
N ARG A 128 -12.04 -1.88 9.41
CA ARG A 128 -11.59 -2.92 10.31
C ARG A 128 -10.28 -3.51 9.81
N ALA A 129 -9.33 -3.72 10.71
CA ALA A 129 -8.08 -4.38 10.39
C ALA A 129 -7.74 -5.47 11.42
N VAL A 130 -7.02 -6.48 10.95
CA VAL A 130 -6.47 -7.57 11.76
C VAL A 130 -4.96 -7.49 11.66
N VAL A 131 -4.28 -7.43 12.81
CA VAL A 131 -2.83 -7.31 12.89
C VAL A 131 -2.26 -8.51 13.63
N ALA A 132 -1.35 -9.23 13.00
CA ALA A 132 -0.61 -10.32 13.63
C ALA A 132 0.70 -9.78 14.21
N LEU A 133 0.98 -10.12 15.46
CA LEU A 133 2.18 -9.80 16.19
C LEU A 133 2.99 -11.07 16.44
N GLY A 134 4.32 -10.98 16.45
CA GLY A 134 5.18 -12.11 16.77
C GLY A 134 6.56 -11.66 17.24
N ALA A 135 7.07 -12.30 18.28
CA ALA A 135 8.41 -12.07 18.83
C ALA A 135 9.04 -13.39 19.27
N ASN A 136 10.37 -13.52 19.10
CA ASN A 136 11.11 -14.71 19.52
C ASN A 136 12.50 -14.40 20.13
N LEU A 137 12.87 -13.13 20.25
CA LEU A 137 14.15 -12.70 20.81
C LEU A 137 13.94 -11.96 22.14
N GLY A 138 14.86 -12.15 23.07
CA GLY A 138 14.81 -11.52 24.38
C GLY A 138 13.55 -11.90 25.17
N ASP A 139 12.96 -10.92 25.87
CA ASP A 139 11.66 -11.10 26.51
C ASP A 139 10.53 -10.88 25.49
N ALA A 140 10.18 -11.96 24.79
CA ALA A 140 9.15 -11.95 23.76
C ALA A 140 7.78 -11.46 24.29
N ARG A 141 7.47 -11.76 25.58
CA ARG A 141 6.20 -11.34 26.18
C ARG A 141 6.19 -9.83 26.41
N ALA A 142 7.23 -9.29 27.04
CA ALA A 142 7.33 -7.86 27.24
C ALA A 142 7.34 -7.08 25.91
N ALA A 143 7.98 -7.64 24.88
CA ALA A 143 7.97 -7.05 23.53
C ALA A 143 6.55 -7.00 22.92
N LEU A 144 5.75 -8.07 23.04
CA LEU A 144 4.37 -8.08 22.58
C LEU A 144 3.47 -7.15 23.40
N ASP A 145 3.62 -7.13 24.73
CA ASP A 145 2.87 -6.21 25.59
C ASP A 145 3.15 -4.76 25.18
N ALA A 146 4.43 -4.41 24.96
CA ALA A 146 4.83 -3.08 24.51
C ALA A 146 4.29 -2.75 23.10
N ALA A 147 4.24 -3.74 22.18
CA ALA A 147 3.68 -3.57 20.85
C ALA A 147 2.18 -3.28 20.90
N VAL A 148 1.41 -4.04 21.69
CA VAL A 148 -0.03 -3.83 21.88
C VAL A 148 -0.30 -2.43 22.43
N GLU A 149 0.45 -2.02 23.48
CA GLU A 149 0.32 -0.68 24.07
C GLU A 149 0.72 0.43 23.09
N ALA A 150 1.73 0.20 22.24
CA ALA A 150 2.10 1.17 21.22
C ALA A 150 1.02 1.29 20.12
N VAL A 151 0.37 0.19 19.73
CA VAL A 151 -0.77 0.22 18.80
C VAL A 151 -1.96 0.96 19.41
N ARG A 152 -2.28 0.75 20.70
CA ARG A 152 -3.37 1.49 21.38
C ARG A 152 -3.18 2.99 21.44
N ARG A 153 -1.93 3.47 21.27
CA ARG A 153 -1.60 4.91 21.24
C ARG A 153 -1.71 5.52 19.84
N LEU A 154 -1.96 4.72 18.81
CA LEU A 154 -2.27 5.22 17.48
C LEU A 154 -3.72 5.73 17.42
N ASP A 155 -4.08 6.39 16.33
CA ASP A 155 -5.46 6.79 16.03
C ASP A 155 -6.28 5.57 15.55
N VAL A 156 -6.42 4.59 16.45
CA VAL A 156 -7.15 3.34 16.22
C VAL A 156 -7.94 2.95 17.46
N CYS A 157 -9.00 2.18 17.28
CA CYS A 157 -9.70 1.53 18.38
C CYS A 157 -9.39 0.03 18.32
N VAL A 158 -8.56 -0.48 19.24
CA VAL A 158 -8.30 -1.91 19.39
C VAL A 158 -9.53 -2.58 19.99
N THR A 159 -10.17 -3.47 19.23
CA THR A 159 -11.42 -4.12 19.61
C THR A 159 -11.22 -5.42 20.36
N ALA A 160 -10.19 -6.20 20.06
CA ALA A 160 -9.81 -7.40 20.79
C ALA A 160 -8.32 -7.71 20.62
N VAL A 161 -7.75 -8.48 21.54
CA VAL A 161 -6.40 -9.04 21.49
C VAL A 161 -6.49 -10.50 21.93
N SER A 162 -5.92 -11.42 21.16
CA SER A 162 -5.88 -12.85 21.48
C SER A 162 -4.93 -13.13 22.67
N ARG A 163 -5.04 -14.31 23.22
CA ARG A 163 -3.97 -14.86 24.06
C ARG A 163 -2.68 -15.00 23.26
N TYR A 164 -1.55 -15.05 23.97
CA TYR A 164 -0.25 -15.29 23.35
C TYR A 164 -0.05 -16.78 23.14
N ALA A 165 0.12 -17.18 21.87
CA ALA A 165 0.34 -18.56 21.47
C ALA A 165 1.83 -18.78 21.12
N ARG A 166 2.41 -19.87 21.67
CA ARG A 166 3.78 -20.26 21.34
C ARG A 166 3.80 -21.16 20.13
N THR A 167 4.68 -20.87 19.16
CA THR A 167 4.85 -21.70 17.97
C THR A 167 6.32 -21.89 17.64
N ALA A 168 6.65 -23.07 17.12
CA ALA A 168 7.99 -23.34 16.60
C ALA A 168 8.32 -22.44 15.38
N PRO A 169 9.59 -22.05 15.21
CA PRO A 169 10.01 -21.28 14.04
C PRO A 169 9.89 -22.10 12.76
N VAL A 170 9.42 -21.46 11.67
CA VAL A 170 9.45 -22.05 10.33
C VAL A 170 10.81 -21.68 9.72
N LEU A 171 11.74 -22.64 9.71
CA LEU A 171 13.09 -22.45 9.23
C LEU A 171 13.20 -22.81 7.74
N ALA A 172 13.96 -22.05 6.98
CA ALA A 172 14.39 -22.44 5.65
C ALA A 172 15.56 -23.45 5.74
N PRO A 173 15.78 -24.32 4.73
CA PRO A 173 16.91 -25.23 4.71
C PRO A 173 18.24 -24.49 4.96
N GLY A 174 19.03 -24.96 5.94
CA GLY A 174 20.33 -24.38 6.30
C GLY A 174 20.29 -23.18 7.26
N GLN A 175 19.13 -22.75 7.74
CA GLN A 175 19.06 -21.75 8.78
C GLN A 175 19.41 -22.33 10.16
N PRO A 176 20.11 -21.58 11.01
CA PRO A 176 20.40 -22.01 12.39
C PRO A 176 19.11 -22.13 13.21
N PRO A 177 19.10 -22.98 14.26
CA PRO A 177 17.99 -23.06 15.18
C PRO A 177 17.64 -21.70 15.78
N GLN A 178 16.34 -21.42 15.88
CA GLN A 178 15.83 -20.19 16.49
C GLN A 178 14.91 -20.55 17.67
N PRO A 179 14.78 -19.65 18.67
CA PRO A 179 13.79 -19.83 19.71
C PRO A 179 12.37 -19.86 19.17
N ASP A 180 11.46 -20.47 19.91
CA ASP A 180 10.04 -20.42 19.61
C ASP A 180 9.53 -18.99 19.56
N TYR A 181 8.59 -18.76 18.66
CA TYR A 181 7.85 -17.51 18.57
C TYR A 181 6.73 -17.47 19.60
N LEU A 182 6.52 -16.30 20.18
CA LEU A 182 5.28 -15.94 20.85
C LEU A 182 4.49 -15.08 19.87
N ASN A 183 3.25 -15.48 19.55
CA ASN A 183 2.40 -14.83 18.57
C ASN A 183 1.09 -14.37 19.20
N ALA A 184 0.52 -13.30 18.65
CA ALA A 184 -0.81 -12.83 18.97
C ALA A 184 -1.46 -12.22 17.74
N VAL A 185 -2.78 -12.08 17.78
CA VAL A 185 -3.56 -11.33 16.82
C VAL A 185 -4.37 -10.28 17.57
N LEU A 186 -4.44 -9.09 17.02
CA LEU A 186 -5.36 -8.05 17.47
C LEU A 186 -6.26 -7.60 16.33
N THR A 187 -7.49 -7.25 16.68
CA THR A 187 -8.44 -6.60 15.78
C THR A 187 -8.61 -5.14 16.19
N LEU A 188 -8.78 -4.28 15.21
CA LEU A 188 -8.95 -2.85 15.43
C LEU A 188 -9.87 -2.22 14.37
N THR A 189 -10.40 -1.04 14.70
CA THR A 189 -11.04 -0.15 13.73
C THR A 189 -10.27 1.16 13.65
N THR A 190 -10.18 1.75 12.46
CA THR A 190 -9.44 2.99 12.22
C THR A 190 -9.96 3.75 11.01
N ALA A 191 -9.80 5.07 11.03
CA ALA A 191 -9.98 5.93 9.87
C ALA A 191 -8.68 6.12 9.06
N MET A 192 -7.55 5.56 9.54
CA MET A 192 -6.28 5.61 8.81
C MET A 192 -6.39 4.85 7.49
N SER A 193 -5.67 5.31 6.47
CA SER A 193 -5.52 4.49 5.27
C SER A 193 -4.71 3.22 5.56
N PRO A 194 -4.86 2.15 4.75
CA PRO A 194 -4.08 0.93 4.95
C PRO A 194 -2.55 1.16 4.94
N LEU A 195 -2.05 2.08 4.11
CA LEU A 195 -0.62 2.42 4.07
C LEU A 195 -0.18 3.24 5.29
N ASP A 196 -1.00 4.18 5.75
CA ASP A 196 -0.70 4.94 6.97
C ASP A 196 -0.64 4.02 8.19
N LEU A 197 -1.59 3.07 8.28
CA LEU A 197 -1.58 2.06 9.34
C LEU A 197 -0.31 1.20 9.25
N LEU A 198 0.05 0.71 8.05
CA LEU A 198 1.27 -0.07 7.85
C LEU A 198 2.52 0.72 8.27
N ALA A 199 2.62 1.99 7.85
CA ALA A 199 3.75 2.86 8.22
C ALA A 199 3.80 3.10 9.74
N ALA A 200 2.66 3.27 10.39
CA ALA A 200 2.60 3.42 11.85
C ALA A 200 3.07 2.14 12.57
N LEU A 201 2.63 0.96 12.12
CA LEU A 201 3.06 -0.33 12.65
C LEU A 201 4.56 -0.56 12.45
N GLN A 202 5.11 -0.21 11.29
CA GLN A 202 6.56 -0.31 11.02
C GLN A 202 7.39 0.61 11.91
N ARG A 203 6.90 1.82 12.21
CA ARG A 203 7.57 2.71 13.19
C ARG A 203 7.58 2.13 14.60
N ILE A 204 6.52 1.42 15.00
CA ILE A 204 6.49 0.70 16.28
C ILE A 204 7.54 -0.40 16.28
N GLU A 205 7.65 -1.21 15.23
CA GLU A 205 8.68 -2.25 15.10
C GLU A 205 10.10 -1.70 15.29
N VAL A 206 10.42 -0.61 14.62
CA VAL A 206 11.75 0.04 14.72
C VAL A 206 12.02 0.51 16.15
N ARG A 207 11.04 1.13 16.81
CA ARG A 207 11.18 1.61 18.21
C ARG A 207 11.37 0.47 19.21
N LEU A 208 10.81 -0.70 18.94
CA LEU A 208 10.96 -1.89 19.78
C LEU A 208 12.25 -2.68 19.48
N GLY A 209 13.20 -2.07 18.77
CA GLY A 209 14.56 -2.60 18.61
C GLY A 209 14.72 -3.59 17.47
N ARG A 210 13.77 -3.64 16.53
CA ARG A 210 13.93 -4.52 15.37
C ARG A 210 15.02 -4.01 14.43
N VAL A 211 16.17 -4.66 14.46
CA VAL A 211 17.21 -4.53 13.43
C VAL A 211 16.86 -5.51 12.30
N ARG A 212 16.46 -5.01 11.13
CA ARG A 212 16.18 -5.84 9.95
C ARG A 212 17.49 -6.45 9.45
N ARG A 213 17.76 -7.69 9.78
CA ARG A 213 18.71 -8.53 9.05
C ARG A 213 18.01 -9.63 8.22
N GLU A 214 16.76 -9.96 8.50
CA GLU A 214 16.01 -10.98 7.74
C GLU A 214 14.48 -10.73 7.73
N ARG A 215 13.80 -11.33 6.71
CA ARG A 215 12.36 -11.23 6.46
C ARG A 215 11.52 -11.82 7.59
N TRP A 216 10.74 -11.07 8.33
CA TRP A 216 9.57 -11.56 9.13
C TRP A 216 9.17 -10.48 10.15
N GLY A 217 8.10 -9.77 9.91
CA GLY A 217 7.56 -8.71 10.77
C GLY A 217 6.06 -8.75 10.92
N PRO A 218 5.47 -7.94 11.82
CA PRO A 218 4.02 -7.87 11.95
C PRO A 218 3.38 -7.50 10.61
N ARG A 219 2.23 -8.09 10.33
CA ARG A 219 1.56 -7.99 9.05
C ARG A 219 0.11 -7.64 9.27
N ALA A 220 -0.31 -6.50 8.72
CA ALA A 220 -1.71 -6.15 8.66
C ALA A 220 -2.44 -7.09 7.70
N ILE A 221 -3.56 -7.62 8.14
CA ILE A 221 -4.45 -8.48 7.36
C ILE A 221 -5.82 -7.81 7.35
N GLU A 222 -6.31 -7.41 6.18
CA GLU A 222 -7.61 -6.76 6.08
C GLU A 222 -8.42 -7.26 4.88
N GLY A 223 -9.76 -7.08 4.98
CA GLY A 223 -10.74 -7.50 3.98
C GLY A 223 -10.88 -6.59 2.74
N VAL A 224 -9.96 -5.64 2.50
CA VAL A 224 -9.93 -4.84 1.26
C VAL A 224 -8.95 -5.47 0.31
N ALA A 225 -9.44 -6.00 -0.81
CA ALA A 225 -8.60 -6.49 -1.89
C ALA A 225 -7.89 -5.31 -2.57
N SER A 226 -6.62 -5.09 -2.26
CA SER A 226 -5.77 -4.11 -2.91
C SER A 226 -4.44 -4.76 -3.28
N ARG A 227 -4.04 -4.61 -4.55
CA ARG A 227 -2.71 -4.99 -5.02
C ARG A 227 -1.93 -3.71 -5.32
N ASN A 228 -0.94 -3.45 -4.51
CA ASN A 228 0.02 -2.38 -4.67
C ASN A 228 1.41 -2.98 -4.48
N PRO A 229 2.46 -2.54 -5.18
CA PRO A 229 3.83 -3.02 -4.98
C PRO A 229 4.30 -2.99 -3.51
N ARG A 230 3.74 -2.09 -2.71
CA ARG A 230 4.09 -1.90 -1.29
C ARG A 230 3.23 -2.68 -0.31
N LEU A 231 1.96 -2.95 -0.67
CA LEU A 231 0.99 -3.57 0.24
C LEU A 231 -0.02 -4.41 -0.53
N THR A 232 -0.03 -5.70 -0.28
CA THR A 232 -1.06 -6.63 -0.75
C THR A 232 -1.95 -7.01 0.42
N LEU A 233 -3.24 -6.71 0.31
CA LEU A 233 -4.26 -7.07 1.30
C LEU A 233 -5.33 -7.97 0.67
N PRO A 234 -5.76 -9.00 1.34
CA PRO A 234 -5.12 -9.56 2.55
C PRO A 234 -3.71 -10.09 2.26
N HIS A 235 -2.89 -10.19 3.33
CA HIS A 235 -1.51 -10.68 3.18
C HIS A 235 -1.49 -12.07 2.50
N PRO A 236 -0.73 -12.27 1.40
CA PRO A 236 -0.82 -13.47 0.56
C PRO A 236 -0.63 -14.81 1.28
N LEU A 237 0.15 -14.80 2.37
CA LEU A 237 0.42 -16.01 3.14
C LEU A 237 -0.49 -16.15 4.38
N ALA A 238 -1.41 -15.24 4.64
CA ALA A 238 -2.23 -15.27 5.85
C ALA A 238 -3.08 -16.54 5.94
N ALA A 239 -3.70 -16.92 4.83
CA ALA A 239 -4.56 -18.10 4.74
C ALA A 239 -3.86 -19.45 4.99
N GLY A 240 -2.53 -19.47 5.05
CA GLY A 240 -1.73 -20.69 5.31
C GLY A 240 -1.01 -20.70 6.66
N ARG A 241 -1.25 -19.70 7.54
CA ARG A 241 -0.47 -19.53 8.77
C ARG A 241 -1.30 -19.77 10.02
N LEU A 242 -1.16 -20.95 10.62
CA LEU A 242 -1.87 -21.30 11.86
C LEU A 242 -1.63 -20.30 12.99
N PHE A 243 -0.40 -19.80 13.15
CA PHE A 243 -0.06 -18.79 14.16
C PHE A 243 -0.76 -17.45 13.97
N VAL A 244 -1.47 -17.26 12.85
CA VAL A 244 -2.37 -16.12 12.60
C VAL A 244 -3.83 -16.55 12.75
N LEU A 245 -4.20 -17.67 12.10
CA LEU A 245 -5.60 -18.10 11.98
C LEU A 245 -6.16 -18.55 13.33
N GLU A 246 -5.42 -19.33 14.11
CA GLU A 246 -5.86 -19.82 15.43
C GLU A 246 -6.10 -18.69 16.43
N PRO A 247 -5.13 -17.76 16.67
CA PRO A 247 -5.38 -16.62 17.54
C PRO A 247 -6.49 -15.69 17.04
N TRP A 248 -6.69 -15.58 15.72
CA TRP A 248 -7.78 -14.80 15.17
C TRP A 248 -9.14 -15.43 15.46
N MET A 249 -9.28 -16.73 15.27
CA MET A 249 -10.51 -17.47 15.62
C MET A 249 -10.88 -17.37 17.10
N GLU A 250 -9.89 -17.28 17.98
CA GLU A 250 -10.12 -17.11 19.42
C GLU A 250 -10.90 -15.84 19.74
N ILE A 251 -10.57 -14.74 19.07
CA ILE A 251 -11.19 -13.42 19.32
C ILE A 251 -12.36 -13.14 18.36
N GLU A 252 -12.50 -13.96 17.31
CA GLU A 252 -13.51 -13.78 16.27
C GLU A 252 -13.82 -15.08 15.54
N PRO A 253 -14.65 -15.94 16.16
CA PRO A 253 -14.96 -17.28 15.64
C PRO A 253 -15.56 -17.29 14.23
N ASP A 254 -16.37 -16.29 13.89
CA ASP A 254 -17.06 -16.17 12.60
C ASP A 254 -16.28 -15.36 11.55
N ALA A 255 -14.99 -15.10 11.78
CA ALA A 255 -14.15 -14.33 10.89
C ALA A 255 -14.05 -14.95 9.51
N THR A 256 -13.97 -14.09 8.48
CA THR A 256 -13.69 -14.51 7.10
C THR A 256 -12.46 -13.80 6.56
N LEU A 257 -11.69 -14.51 5.74
CA LEU A 257 -10.52 -13.99 5.03
C LEU A 257 -10.71 -14.25 3.53
N ALA A 258 -10.78 -13.19 2.73
CA ALA A 258 -11.02 -13.26 1.29
C ALA A 258 -12.27 -14.10 0.92
N GLY A 259 -13.34 -13.99 1.71
CA GLY A 259 -14.60 -14.71 1.49
C GLY A 259 -14.64 -16.14 2.03
N SER A 260 -13.53 -16.65 2.60
CA SER A 260 -13.48 -17.98 3.21
C SER A 260 -13.51 -17.90 4.74
N PRO A 261 -14.27 -18.75 5.45
CA PRO A 261 -14.26 -18.79 6.92
C PRO A 261 -12.83 -19.09 7.42
N VAL A 262 -12.35 -18.32 8.41
CA VAL A 262 -11.01 -18.50 8.99
C VAL A 262 -10.86 -19.89 9.59
N ALA A 263 -11.94 -20.46 10.17
CA ALA A 263 -11.96 -21.83 10.68
C ALA A 263 -11.64 -22.88 9.60
N SER A 264 -12.21 -22.74 8.40
CA SER A 264 -11.94 -23.64 7.29
C SER A 264 -10.49 -23.50 6.79
N LEU A 265 -9.96 -22.27 6.76
CA LEU A 265 -8.57 -22.02 6.38
C LEU A 265 -7.60 -22.60 7.42
N ALA A 266 -7.91 -22.51 8.71
CA ALA A 266 -7.10 -23.08 9.78
C ALA A 266 -7.07 -24.60 9.69
N ALA A 267 -8.21 -25.26 9.50
CA ALA A 267 -8.28 -26.71 9.30
C ALA A 267 -7.45 -27.18 8.09
N ALA A 268 -7.56 -26.46 6.96
CA ALA A 268 -6.76 -26.76 5.76
C ALA A 268 -5.26 -26.49 5.98
N ALA A 269 -4.87 -25.50 6.77
CA ALA A 269 -3.48 -25.22 7.09
C ALA A 269 -2.90 -26.28 8.03
N ALA A 270 -3.66 -26.73 9.04
CA ALA A 270 -3.27 -27.81 9.96
C ALA A 270 -3.01 -29.12 9.21
N ALA A 271 -3.90 -29.50 8.30
CA ALA A 271 -3.75 -30.69 7.46
C ALA A 271 -2.45 -30.66 6.63
N ARG A 272 -2.06 -29.50 6.10
CA ARG A 272 -0.81 -29.34 5.34
C ARG A 272 0.46 -29.38 6.21
N SER A 273 0.35 -28.99 7.48
CA SER A 273 1.48 -28.96 8.42
C SER A 273 1.75 -30.31 9.10
N GLY A 274 0.94 -31.35 8.85
CA GLY A 274 1.06 -32.66 9.50
C GLY A 274 0.72 -32.64 11.00
N VAL A 275 0.19 -31.55 11.50
CA VAL A 275 -0.29 -31.44 12.88
C VAL A 275 -1.74 -31.91 12.89
N CYS A 276 -1.93 -33.21 13.20
CA CYS A 276 -3.25 -33.71 13.58
C CYS A 276 -3.69 -33.02 14.87
N ALA A 277 -4.97 -32.62 14.89
CA ALA A 277 -5.63 -32.03 16.04
C ALA A 277 -5.68 -33.00 17.23
#